data_970015b509f3566558ec8b895d93ef0d
#
_entry.id   970015b509f3566558ec8b895d93ef0d
#
_cell.length_a   1.000
_cell.length_b   1.000
_cell.length_c   1.000
_cell.angle_alpha   90.00
_cell.angle_beta   90.00
_cell.angle_gamma   90.00
#
_symmetry.space_group_name_H-M   'P 1'
#
loop_
_entity.id
_entity.type
_entity.pdbx_description
1 polymer ?
#
loop_
_entity_poly.entity_id
_entity_poly.type
_entity_poly.pdbx_seq_one_letter_code
_entity_poly.pdbx_strand_id
1 'polypeptide(L)'
;MLTGSRRFQRSADHSLNERTIGCSPKTTCNHHKWLRLLCALVGIAICINIFVLFNWTYVETLPSDILGNQAFHPKPFVSTAQGSESQADNGLDFWTWDTKTQFKTRENVGQQGGVADECALFPMHLLAKIQVVLKTGAADDESRTNAQLSTVIKCISNILIVSDGNHTYGRDHQTIDTLADLPPNTYLKPEDYLVYEAQKNASREGRKLQQGHKGWVIDKYKFLPEVEKAIERNNAAEWYVFLESDTYMFWDNVFRLLENYNSSAPYYFGSPSPGRKYQSGSDPENEGQVWFAYGGAGFILSTAAAHRLVDRPSNSIGLKGPRLAIEYMEDIRADCCGDSILGWALHDKAGISIGGLWPMFSPHRLENIPFGKDYWCEPVISLHKTHPFLFKDLWSWENERRSASEHPVLYRDLLFSFHGNFSQRENWDAAFDAGFQLPDNSTVHTSLDSCRTGCFQHNDCMQYTWHGRHCYYAKALYIGNAKQPDGHHDPEDRKYVSGWDNTKIQTQSFERTCEEGAHWVKPSIERKY
;
A
#
# COMPACT_ATOMS: atom_id res chain seq x y z
N MET A 1 -19.37 -23.60 58.50
CA MET A 1 -18.49 -23.77 59.66
C MET A 1 -17.38 -22.75 59.47
N LEU A 2 -17.53 -21.63 60.15
CA LEU A 2 -16.70 -21.07 61.25
C LEU A 2 -15.38 -20.49 60.71
N THR A 3 -15.31 -19.14 60.56
CA THR A 3 -14.89 -18.09 61.54
C THR A 3 -13.37 -18.04 61.70
N GLY A 4 -12.68 -16.93 61.65
CA GLY A 4 -12.81 -15.56 62.12
C GLY A 4 -11.53 -14.80 61.77
N SER A 5 -11.51 -13.63 61.39
CA SER A 5 -11.49 -12.32 62.04
C SER A 5 -10.48 -12.08 63.17
N ARG A 6 -9.65 -11.03 63.00
CA ARG A 6 -9.15 -10.00 63.94
C ARG A 6 -7.96 -9.25 63.33
N ARG A 7 -8.00 -7.99 62.98
CA ARG A 7 -8.03 -6.67 63.67
C ARG A 7 -7.11 -6.57 64.91
N PHE A 8 -6.20 -5.57 64.84
CA PHE A 8 -5.81 -4.58 65.88
C PHE A 8 -4.66 -3.75 65.33
N GLN A 9 -4.67 -2.50 65.11
CA GLN A 9 -4.94 -1.22 65.80
C GLN A 9 -3.76 -0.69 66.64
N ARG A 10 -3.29 0.52 66.28
CA ARG A 10 -2.79 1.67 67.05
C ARG A 10 -1.50 1.51 67.82
N SER A 11 -0.66 2.53 68.01
CA SER A 11 -0.76 3.98 68.34
C SER A 11 0.64 4.60 68.21
N ALA A 12 0.86 5.81 67.70
CA ALA A 12 0.84 7.10 68.43
C ALA A 12 1.99 7.29 69.44
N ASP A 13 2.83 8.22 69.30
CA ASP A 13 2.90 9.53 69.86
C ASP A 13 4.33 10.05 70.19
N HIS A 14 4.43 11.37 70.17
CA HIS A 14 5.30 12.31 70.89
C HIS A 14 6.75 12.48 70.45
N SER A 15 7.33 13.63 70.40
CA SER A 15 6.95 15.05 70.55
C SER A 15 8.23 15.87 70.62
N LEU A 16 8.11 17.10 70.21
CA LEU A 16 8.70 18.32 70.76
C LEU A 16 10.10 18.82 70.32
N ASN A 17 10.02 20.01 69.76
CA ASN A 17 10.67 21.27 70.10
C ASN A 17 12.18 21.42 69.78
N GLU A 18 12.70 22.50 69.29
CA GLU A 18 12.42 23.93 69.39
C GLU A 18 13.21 24.70 68.34
N ARG A 19 12.61 25.79 67.80
CA ARG A 19 13.14 27.14 67.56
C ARG A 19 14.54 27.27 66.94
N THR A 20 14.81 28.13 66.00
CA THR A 20 14.42 29.53 65.81
C THR A 20 14.92 30.08 64.49
N ILE A 21 14.15 31.03 63.95
CA ILE A 21 14.51 32.28 63.26
C ILE A 21 15.23 32.23 61.91
N GLY A 22 14.52 32.71 60.91
CA GLY A 22 15.08 33.78 60.10
C GLY A 22 14.89 33.73 58.60
N CYS A 23 14.01 34.62 58.14
CA CYS A 23 14.02 35.24 56.80
C CYS A 23 13.51 34.45 55.58
N SER A 24 12.22 34.62 55.28
CA SER A 24 11.78 34.89 53.92
C SER A 24 12.61 36.09 53.33
N PRO A 25 12.90 36.17 52.05
CA PRO A 25 11.90 36.13 50.99
C PRO A 25 12.40 35.51 49.67
N LYS A 26 11.53 35.14 48.79
CA LYS A 26 11.41 35.64 47.42
C LYS A 26 10.80 34.61 46.44
N THR A 27 9.58 34.76 46.25
CA THR A 27 8.84 34.59 45.01
C THR A 27 9.54 35.26 43.83
N THR A 28 10.51 34.60 43.19
CA THR A 28 11.03 35.07 41.88
C THR A 28 11.61 33.95 40.99
N CYS A 29 11.51 32.68 41.38
CA CYS A 29 12.16 31.62 40.62
C CYS A 29 11.25 30.91 39.59
N ASN A 30 9.93 31.15 39.59
CA ASN A 30 9.03 30.49 38.67
C ASN A 30 8.74 31.24 37.35
N HIS A 31 8.92 32.57 37.32
CA HIS A 31 8.69 33.36 36.11
C HIS A 31 9.67 33.05 34.98
N HIS A 32 10.95 32.80 35.30
CA HIS A 32 11.97 32.50 34.27
C HIS A 32 11.82 31.10 33.67
N LYS A 33 11.31 30.12 34.39
CA LYS A 33 11.01 28.77 33.83
C LYS A 33 9.83 28.83 32.89
N TRP A 34 8.76 29.51 33.25
CA TRP A 34 7.58 29.69 32.39
C TRP A 34 7.90 30.52 31.15
N LEU A 35 8.73 31.57 31.26
CA LEU A 35 9.16 32.38 30.12
C LEU A 35 10.01 31.55 29.13
N ARG A 36 10.90 30.70 29.62
CA ARG A 36 11.70 29.79 28.78
C ARG A 36 10.84 28.72 28.11
N LEU A 37 9.83 28.20 28.80
CA LEU A 37 8.89 27.24 28.21
C LEU A 37 8.02 27.91 27.13
N LEU A 38 7.53 29.12 27.37
CA LEU A 38 6.78 29.90 26.39
C LEU A 38 7.65 30.26 25.16
N CYS A 39 8.88 30.67 25.35
CA CYS A 39 9.80 30.94 24.24
C CYS A 39 10.13 29.68 23.43
N ALA A 40 10.26 28.51 24.09
CA ALA A 40 10.48 27.24 23.40
C ALA A 40 9.23 26.82 22.60
N LEU A 41 8.03 26.96 23.14
CA LEU A 41 6.78 26.65 22.46
C LEU A 41 6.52 27.60 21.28
N VAL A 42 6.81 28.90 21.44
CA VAL A 42 6.71 29.88 20.34
C VAL A 42 7.75 29.58 19.26
N GLY A 43 8.97 29.19 19.65
CA GLY A 43 10.02 28.78 18.71
C GLY A 43 9.61 27.54 17.89
N ILE A 44 9.04 26.53 18.54
CA ILE A 44 8.52 25.32 17.87
C ILE A 44 7.35 25.68 16.94
N ALA A 45 6.41 26.53 17.37
CA ALA A 45 5.31 26.97 16.53
C ALA A 45 5.78 27.77 15.30
N ILE A 46 6.80 28.60 15.44
CA ILE A 46 7.42 29.34 14.33
C ILE A 46 8.12 28.37 13.38
N CYS A 47 8.86 27.38 13.88
CA CYS A 47 9.49 26.36 13.04
C CYS A 47 8.48 25.50 12.28
N ILE A 48 7.37 25.11 12.92
CA ILE A 48 6.28 24.38 12.26
C ILE A 48 5.62 25.23 11.18
N ASN A 49 5.35 26.51 11.45
CA ASN A 49 4.77 27.40 10.45
C ASN A 49 5.74 27.68 9.28
N ILE A 50 7.06 27.85 9.55
CA ILE A 50 8.07 27.97 8.50
C ILE A 50 8.14 26.69 7.69
N PHE A 51 8.08 25.51 8.32
CA PHE A 51 8.09 24.22 7.63
C PHE A 51 6.83 24.02 6.78
N VAL A 52 5.67 24.40 7.29
CA VAL A 52 4.39 24.34 6.54
C VAL A 52 4.39 25.36 5.39
N LEU A 53 4.84 26.59 5.61
CA LEU A 53 4.96 27.61 4.56
C LEU A 53 6.00 27.23 3.50
N PHE A 54 7.14 26.64 3.89
CA PHE A 54 8.14 26.17 2.93
C PHE A 54 7.60 25.02 2.06
N ASN A 55 6.84 24.08 2.65
CA ASN A 55 6.22 23.02 1.87
C ASN A 55 5.07 23.54 1.00
N TRP A 56 4.32 24.55 1.43
CA TRP A 56 3.22 25.13 0.64
C TRP A 56 3.74 26.00 -0.51
N THR A 57 4.75 26.83 -0.28
CA THR A 57 5.33 27.66 -1.33
C THR A 57 6.12 26.87 -2.36
N TYR A 58 6.61 25.66 -2.02
CA TYR A 58 7.32 24.80 -2.97
C TYR A 58 6.36 24.10 -3.94
N VAL A 59 5.07 24.01 -3.62
CA VAL A 59 4.04 23.42 -4.50
C VAL A 59 3.43 24.45 -5.46
N GLU A 60 3.49 25.75 -5.13
CA GLU A 60 2.82 26.79 -5.93
C GLU A 60 3.73 27.59 -6.88
N THR A 61 5.05 27.42 -6.84
CA THR A 61 5.98 28.24 -7.63
C THR A 61 7.00 27.47 -8.45
N LEU A 62 6.58 26.38 -9.12
CA LEU A 62 7.34 25.87 -10.25
C LEU A 62 6.83 26.60 -11.52
N PRO A 63 7.62 27.49 -12.13
CA PRO A 63 7.29 28.01 -13.46
C PRO A 63 7.24 26.85 -14.44
N SER A 64 6.19 26.81 -15.26
CA SER A 64 6.00 25.84 -16.36
C SER A 64 7.13 25.81 -17.39
N ASP A 65 8.13 26.66 -17.26
CA ASP A 65 9.21 26.84 -18.24
C ASP A 65 10.54 26.14 -17.87
N ILE A 66 10.61 25.43 -16.74
CA ILE A 66 11.78 24.64 -16.33
C ILE A 66 11.62 23.15 -16.64
N LEU A 67 10.50 22.73 -17.17
CA LEU A 67 10.36 21.45 -17.86
C LEU A 67 10.93 21.59 -19.28
N GLY A 68 12.20 21.96 -19.39
CA GLY A 68 12.96 21.81 -20.60
C GLY A 68 12.92 20.32 -20.99
N ASN A 69 12.35 20.07 -22.17
CA ASN A 69 12.33 18.82 -22.90
C ASN A 69 13.74 18.18 -22.99
N GLN A 70 14.22 17.58 -21.94
CA GLN A 70 15.15 16.48 -22.01
C GLN A 70 14.48 15.30 -21.32
N ALA A 71 13.55 14.69 -22.07
CA ALA A 71 13.15 13.33 -21.84
C ALA A 71 14.45 12.51 -21.76
N PHE A 72 14.81 12.06 -20.56
CA PHE A 72 15.77 11.00 -20.36
C PHE A 72 15.13 9.78 -21.04
N HIS A 73 15.45 9.58 -22.33
CA HIS A 73 15.20 8.31 -22.97
C HIS A 73 16.18 7.32 -22.31
N PRO A 74 15.72 6.42 -21.43
CA PRO A 74 16.48 5.20 -21.21
C PRO A 74 16.70 4.67 -22.64
N LYS A 75 17.92 4.21 -22.95
CA LYS A 75 18.19 3.52 -24.22
C LYS A 75 16.97 2.66 -24.47
N PRO A 76 16.33 2.75 -25.66
CA PRO A 76 15.04 2.10 -25.87
C PRO A 76 15.20 0.66 -25.41
N PHE A 77 14.45 0.31 -24.39
CA PHE A 77 14.30 -1.07 -23.94
C PHE A 77 13.70 -1.74 -25.17
N VAL A 78 14.50 -2.52 -25.89
CA VAL A 78 14.01 -3.29 -27.04
C VAL A 78 13.10 -4.33 -26.42
N SER A 79 11.84 -3.94 -26.25
CA SER A 79 10.75 -4.82 -25.89
C SER A 79 10.62 -5.81 -27.04
N THR A 80 11.21 -7.00 -26.88
CA THR A 80 10.76 -8.15 -27.63
C THR A 80 9.49 -8.65 -26.94
N ALA A 81 8.47 -7.78 -26.88
CA ALA A 81 7.12 -8.20 -26.63
C ALA A 81 6.72 -9.06 -27.83
N GLN A 82 6.65 -10.36 -27.67
CA GLN A 82 5.95 -11.24 -28.60
C GLN A 82 4.43 -11.11 -28.38
N GLY A 83 3.92 -9.88 -28.38
CA GLY A 83 2.54 -9.61 -28.74
C GLY A 83 2.51 -9.53 -30.25
N SER A 84 1.53 -10.11 -30.90
CA SER A 84 1.37 -10.12 -32.35
C SER A 84 1.81 -8.78 -32.98
N GLU A 85 2.85 -8.82 -33.82
CA GLU A 85 3.53 -7.68 -34.45
C GLU A 85 2.66 -6.82 -35.38
N SER A 86 1.34 -6.78 -35.19
CA SER A 86 0.41 -6.10 -36.11
C SER A 86 -0.28 -4.86 -35.55
N GLN A 87 -0.01 -4.41 -34.32
CA GLN A 87 -0.54 -3.13 -33.88
C GLN A 87 0.56 -2.07 -33.94
N ALA A 88 0.47 -1.20 -34.95
CA ALA A 88 1.27 0.01 -35.04
C ALA A 88 1.15 0.79 -33.71
N ASP A 89 2.27 1.24 -33.15
CA ASP A 89 2.28 2.17 -32.04
C ASP A 89 1.58 3.47 -32.46
N ASN A 90 0.31 3.58 -32.11
CA ASN A 90 -0.53 4.73 -32.43
C ASN A 90 -0.35 5.89 -31.45
N GLY A 91 0.70 5.88 -30.62
CA GLY A 91 1.03 6.96 -29.67
C GLY A 91 0.16 6.96 -28.41
N LEU A 92 -0.69 5.96 -28.21
CA LEU A 92 -1.45 5.83 -26.97
C LEU A 92 -0.55 5.33 -25.83
N ASP A 93 -0.86 5.76 -24.61
CA ASP A 93 -0.12 5.36 -23.38
C ASP A 93 -0.51 3.94 -22.89
N PHE A 94 -1.26 3.20 -23.67
CA PHE A 94 -1.77 1.87 -23.32
C PHE A 94 -1.81 0.93 -24.54
N TRP A 95 -1.95 -0.37 -24.22
CA TRP A 95 -2.16 -1.43 -25.18
C TRP A 95 -3.62 -1.89 -25.18
N THR A 96 -4.14 -2.26 -26.34
CA THR A 96 -5.42 -2.96 -26.47
C THR A 96 -5.12 -4.40 -26.90
N TRP A 97 -4.76 -5.25 -25.94
CA TRP A 97 -4.50 -6.65 -26.22
C TRP A 97 -5.81 -7.45 -26.35
N ASP A 98 -5.82 -8.46 -27.23
CA ASP A 98 -6.84 -9.50 -27.16
C ASP A 98 -6.53 -10.40 -25.96
N THR A 99 -7.14 -10.07 -24.83
CA THR A 99 -6.89 -10.73 -23.54
C THR A 99 -8.02 -11.66 -23.15
N LYS A 100 -8.77 -12.21 -24.11
CA LYS A 100 -9.75 -13.26 -23.84
C LYS A 100 -9.04 -14.55 -23.47
N THR A 101 -8.57 -14.62 -22.23
CA THR A 101 -8.01 -15.86 -21.70
C THR A 101 -9.17 -16.76 -21.33
N GLN A 102 -9.32 -17.86 -22.07
CA GLN A 102 -10.24 -18.92 -21.67
C GLN A 102 -9.63 -19.66 -20.48
N PHE A 103 -10.20 -19.44 -19.30
CA PHE A 103 -9.86 -20.24 -18.14
C PHE A 103 -10.47 -21.62 -18.32
N LYS A 104 -9.62 -22.65 -18.46
CA LYS A 104 -10.07 -24.02 -18.59
C LYS A 104 -10.66 -24.49 -17.27
N THR A 105 -11.89 -24.97 -17.32
CA THR A 105 -12.49 -25.68 -16.18
C THR A 105 -11.58 -26.83 -15.78
N ARG A 106 -11.40 -27.03 -14.50
CA ARG A 106 -10.64 -28.16 -13.96
C ARG A 106 -11.35 -29.46 -14.39
N GLU A 107 -10.75 -30.21 -15.29
CA GLU A 107 -11.25 -31.54 -15.68
C GLU A 107 -11.22 -32.42 -14.42
N ASN A 108 -12.37 -33.03 -14.05
CA ASN A 108 -12.51 -33.96 -12.93
C ASN A 108 -12.61 -33.40 -11.49
N VAL A 109 -13.19 -32.24 -11.28
CA VAL A 109 -13.77 -31.97 -9.96
C VAL A 109 -15.10 -32.70 -9.89
N GLY A 110 -15.05 -33.96 -9.46
CA GLY A 110 -16.26 -34.72 -9.13
C GLY A 110 -17.05 -33.89 -8.12
N GLN A 111 -18.36 -33.71 -8.39
CA GLN A 111 -19.33 -33.15 -7.45
C GLN A 111 -19.37 -34.00 -6.18
N GLN A 112 -18.38 -33.90 -5.32
CA GLN A 112 -18.46 -34.45 -3.98
C GLN A 112 -19.13 -33.40 -3.10
N GLY A 113 -20.44 -33.60 -2.96
CA GLY A 113 -21.19 -32.99 -1.88
C GLY A 113 -21.51 -31.49 -2.01
N GLY A 114 -22.26 -31.08 -3.03
CA GLY A 114 -23.19 -29.90 -2.94
C GLY A 114 -22.60 -28.49 -2.77
N VAL A 115 -21.31 -28.33 -2.53
CA VAL A 115 -20.62 -27.04 -2.47
C VAL A 115 -19.78 -26.89 -3.73
N ALA A 116 -20.10 -25.88 -4.54
CA ALA A 116 -19.29 -25.54 -5.70
C ALA A 116 -17.81 -25.33 -5.28
N ASP A 117 -16.89 -26.06 -5.91
CA ASP A 117 -15.46 -25.83 -5.68
C ASP A 117 -15.09 -24.44 -6.26
N GLU A 118 -14.86 -23.47 -5.38
CA GLU A 118 -14.50 -22.09 -5.75
C GLU A 118 -13.22 -22.03 -6.60
N CYS A 119 -12.38 -23.07 -6.56
CA CYS A 119 -11.18 -23.17 -7.37
C CYS A 119 -11.41 -23.85 -8.73
N ALA A 120 -12.62 -24.30 -9.05
CA ALA A 120 -12.90 -25.05 -10.28
C ALA A 120 -12.59 -24.26 -11.56
N LEU A 121 -12.84 -22.95 -11.53
CA LEU A 121 -12.56 -22.03 -12.64
C LEU A 121 -11.24 -21.28 -12.48
N PHE A 122 -10.53 -21.47 -11.36
CA PHE A 122 -9.25 -20.80 -11.14
C PHE A 122 -8.18 -21.39 -12.09
N PRO A 123 -7.39 -20.56 -12.81
CA PRO A 123 -6.46 -21.02 -13.83
C PRO A 123 -5.18 -21.65 -13.23
N MET A 124 -5.34 -22.77 -12.52
CA MET A 124 -4.27 -23.49 -11.83
C MET A 124 -3.09 -23.86 -12.73
N HIS A 125 -3.34 -24.08 -14.03
CA HIS A 125 -2.30 -24.45 -14.99
C HIS A 125 -1.28 -23.32 -15.22
N LEU A 126 -1.67 -22.06 -15.02
CA LEU A 126 -0.77 -20.91 -15.15
C LEU A 126 0.10 -20.72 -13.92
N LEU A 127 -0.32 -21.22 -12.76
CA LEU A 127 0.47 -21.17 -11.52
C LEU A 127 1.76 -21.99 -11.57
N ALA A 128 1.86 -22.99 -12.43
CA ALA A 128 3.08 -23.79 -12.56
C ALA A 128 4.33 -22.94 -12.90
N LYS A 129 4.11 -21.79 -13.54
CA LYS A 129 5.12 -20.83 -13.98
C LYS A 129 5.40 -19.71 -12.97
N ILE A 130 4.62 -19.63 -11.88
CA ILE A 130 4.63 -18.49 -10.97
C ILE A 130 4.96 -18.96 -9.56
N GLN A 131 5.94 -18.31 -8.92
CA GLN A 131 6.14 -18.39 -7.48
C GLN A 131 5.44 -17.21 -6.81
N VAL A 132 4.44 -17.50 -5.99
CA VAL A 132 3.73 -16.50 -5.20
C VAL A 132 4.38 -16.38 -3.83
N VAL A 133 4.61 -15.15 -3.40
CA VAL A 133 5.20 -14.79 -2.10
C VAL A 133 4.25 -13.87 -1.36
N LEU A 134 3.75 -14.32 -0.22
CA LEU A 134 2.94 -13.52 0.68
C LEU A 134 3.81 -13.03 1.84
N LYS A 135 3.98 -11.72 1.97
CA LYS A 135 4.68 -11.10 3.09
C LYS A 135 3.68 -10.72 4.19
N THR A 136 4.02 -11.10 5.43
CA THR A 136 3.28 -10.71 6.65
C THR A 136 4.28 -10.35 7.75
N GLY A 137 3.79 -9.88 8.89
CA GLY A 137 4.59 -9.56 10.07
C GLY A 137 4.15 -10.37 11.29
N ALA A 138 5.11 -10.70 12.17
CA ALA A 138 4.82 -11.39 13.42
C ALA A 138 3.88 -10.58 14.36
N ALA A 139 3.82 -9.26 14.18
CA ALA A 139 2.93 -8.34 14.91
C ALA A 139 1.71 -7.91 14.10
N ASP A 140 1.51 -8.44 12.89
CA ASP A 140 0.35 -8.12 12.05
C ASP A 140 -0.94 -8.72 12.62
N ASP A 141 -2.05 -8.16 12.19
CA ASP A 141 -3.36 -8.74 12.45
C ASP A 141 -3.51 -10.06 11.67
N GLU A 142 -3.55 -11.17 12.39
CA GLU A 142 -3.73 -12.52 11.82
C GLU A 142 -4.96 -12.62 10.91
N SER A 143 -5.98 -11.76 11.12
CA SER A 143 -7.18 -11.75 10.29
C SER A 143 -6.88 -11.41 8.82
N ARG A 144 -5.84 -10.62 8.55
CA ARG A 144 -5.39 -10.29 7.19
C ARG A 144 -4.87 -11.53 6.46
N THR A 145 -3.92 -12.24 7.06
CA THR A 145 -3.36 -13.47 6.47
C THR A 145 -4.43 -14.56 6.36
N ASN A 146 -5.30 -14.71 7.36
CA ASN A 146 -6.42 -15.65 7.29
C ASN A 146 -7.41 -15.31 6.16
N ALA A 147 -7.67 -14.02 5.91
CA ALA A 147 -8.49 -13.58 4.78
C ALA A 147 -7.84 -13.97 3.43
N GLN A 148 -6.54 -13.77 3.27
CA GLN A 148 -5.78 -14.22 2.10
C GLN A 148 -5.91 -15.73 1.88
N LEU A 149 -5.62 -16.53 2.91
CA LEU A 149 -5.63 -17.99 2.85
C LEU A 149 -7.02 -18.58 2.56
N SER A 150 -8.07 -17.88 2.96
CA SER A 150 -9.45 -18.33 2.71
C SER A 150 -10.04 -17.82 1.40
N THR A 151 -9.34 -16.94 0.67
CA THR A 151 -9.82 -16.29 -0.55
C THR A 151 -8.75 -16.24 -1.64
N VAL A 152 -8.06 -15.13 -1.79
CA VAL A 152 -7.15 -14.77 -2.91
C VAL A 152 -6.09 -15.84 -3.19
N ILE A 153 -5.54 -16.45 -2.15
CA ILE A 153 -4.51 -17.50 -2.30
C ILE A 153 -5.02 -18.90 -1.98
N LYS A 154 -6.32 -19.06 -1.72
CA LYS A 154 -6.95 -20.36 -1.41
C LYS A 154 -6.66 -21.43 -2.47
N CYS A 155 -6.61 -21.03 -3.73
CA CYS A 155 -6.40 -21.93 -4.86
C CYS A 155 -4.91 -22.13 -5.23
N ILE A 156 -3.97 -21.51 -4.46
CA ILE A 156 -2.53 -21.51 -4.75
C ILE A 156 -1.82 -22.48 -3.81
N SER A 157 -1.38 -23.63 -4.34
CA SER A 157 -0.72 -24.65 -3.54
C SER A 157 0.77 -24.39 -3.25
N ASN A 158 1.45 -23.62 -4.12
CA ASN A 158 2.89 -23.36 -4.01
C ASN A 158 3.22 -21.99 -3.38
N ILE A 159 2.36 -21.51 -2.49
CA ILE A 159 2.58 -20.24 -1.78
C ILE A 159 3.82 -20.31 -0.87
N LEU A 160 4.64 -19.27 -0.90
CA LEU A 160 5.67 -19.00 0.08
C LEU A 160 5.19 -17.87 0.99
N ILE A 161 5.04 -18.14 2.29
CA ILE A 161 4.65 -17.11 3.26
C ILE A 161 5.89 -16.69 4.05
N VAL A 162 6.26 -15.43 3.95
CA VAL A 162 7.44 -14.86 4.60
C VAL A 162 7.05 -13.90 5.73
N SER A 163 7.86 -13.88 6.78
CA SER A 163 7.61 -13.05 7.96
C SER A 163 8.93 -12.72 8.67
N ASP A 164 8.86 -11.99 9.77
CA ASP A 164 9.89 -11.78 10.78
C ASP A 164 9.69 -12.70 12.02
N GLY A 165 8.97 -13.81 11.82
CA GLY A 165 8.75 -14.85 12.81
C GLY A 165 8.12 -16.09 12.22
N ASN A 166 8.21 -17.20 12.94
CA ASN A 166 7.60 -18.46 12.54
C ASN A 166 6.21 -18.58 13.15
N HIS A 167 5.19 -18.58 12.32
CA HIS A 167 3.79 -18.79 12.68
C HIS A 167 3.17 -19.89 11.85
N THR A 168 2.16 -20.54 12.40
CA THR A 168 1.36 -21.54 11.68
C THR A 168 -0.06 -21.02 11.54
N TYR A 169 -0.53 -20.91 10.30
CA TYR A 169 -1.90 -20.57 9.95
C TYR A 169 -2.66 -21.85 9.56
N GLY A 170 -3.71 -22.16 10.29
CA GLY A 170 -4.45 -23.41 10.08
C GLY A 170 -3.57 -24.65 10.34
N ARG A 171 -3.68 -25.64 9.43
CA ARG A 171 -2.91 -26.90 9.53
C ARG A 171 -1.72 -26.95 8.58
N ASP A 172 -1.78 -26.22 7.48
CA ASP A 172 -0.94 -26.49 6.30
C ASP A 172 -0.04 -25.33 5.91
N HIS A 173 -0.22 -24.14 6.51
CA HIS A 173 0.52 -22.95 6.14
C HIS A 173 1.45 -22.49 7.26
N GLN A 174 2.74 -22.47 6.95
CA GLN A 174 3.77 -21.97 7.87
C GLN A 174 4.48 -20.78 7.26
N THR A 175 4.77 -19.77 8.08
CA THR A 175 5.64 -18.67 7.69
C THR A 175 7.09 -19.04 7.84
N ILE A 176 7.93 -18.45 7.00
CA ILE A 176 9.39 -18.52 7.12
C ILE A 176 9.88 -17.19 7.66
N ASP A 177 10.58 -17.22 8.78
CA ASP A 177 11.32 -16.05 9.28
C ASP A 177 12.51 -15.78 8.36
N THR A 178 12.39 -14.76 7.51
CA THR A 178 13.41 -14.40 6.51
C THR A 178 14.69 -13.86 7.12
N LEU A 179 14.65 -13.44 8.39
CA LEU A 179 15.77 -12.86 9.11
C LEU A 179 16.55 -13.91 9.90
N ALA A 180 16.00 -15.12 10.07
CA ALA A 180 16.59 -16.16 10.92
C ALA A 180 17.97 -16.63 10.43
N ASP A 181 18.22 -16.65 9.12
CA ASP A 181 19.48 -17.08 8.50
C ASP A 181 20.50 -15.95 8.34
N LEU A 182 20.16 -14.74 8.75
CA LEU A 182 21.02 -13.57 8.72
C LEU A 182 21.60 -13.31 10.12
N PRO A 183 22.73 -12.64 10.27
CA PRO A 183 23.23 -12.24 11.57
C PRO A 183 22.41 -11.04 12.11
N PRO A 184 21.30 -11.26 12.81
CA PRO A 184 20.30 -10.22 13.05
C PRO A 184 20.83 -9.08 13.92
N ASN A 185 21.73 -9.37 14.85
CA ASN A 185 22.40 -8.36 15.70
C ASN A 185 23.35 -7.44 14.92
N THR A 186 23.73 -7.81 13.68
CA THR A 186 24.54 -6.98 12.79
C THR A 186 23.75 -6.52 11.55
N TYR A 187 22.75 -7.28 11.11
CA TYR A 187 21.91 -6.93 9.96
C TYR A 187 20.89 -5.82 10.29
N LEU A 188 20.26 -5.89 11.46
CA LEU A 188 19.33 -4.89 11.93
C LEU A 188 20.08 -3.77 12.67
N LYS A 189 19.48 -2.57 12.73
CA LYS A 189 19.90 -1.54 13.70
C LYS A 189 19.72 -2.07 15.13
N PRO A 190 20.55 -1.64 16.11
CA PRO A 190 20.43 -2.11 17.48
C PRO A 190 19.03 -1.97 18.08
N GLU A 191 18.37 -0.82 17.83
CA GLU A 191 17.01 -0.55 18.28
C GLU A 191 15.96 -1.45 17.61
N ASP A 192 16.11 -1.74 16.30
CA ASP A 192 15.23 -2.61 15.53
C ASP A 192 15.44 -4.08 15.91
N TYR A 193 16.68 -4.46 16.21
CA TYR A 193 17.01 -5.80 16.72
C TYR A 193 16.29 -6.11 18.03
N LEU A 194 16.19 -5.13 18.95
CA LEU A 194 15.44 -5.30 20.21
C LEU A 194 13.96 -5.57 19.96
N VAL A 195 13.37 -4.93 18.94
CA VAL A 195 11.99 -5.18 18.54
C VAL A 195 11.83 -6.61 18.01
N TYR A 196 12.71 -7.04 17.11
CA TYR A 196 12.73 -8.39 16.55
C TYR A 196 12.89 -9.47 17.64
N GLU A 197 13.83 -9.31 18.56
CA GLU A 197 14.01 -10.22 19.70
C GLU A 197 12.79 -10.25 20.63
N ALA A 198 12.17 -9.11 20.88
CA ALA A 198 10.94 -9.04 21.68
C ALA A 198 9.79 -9.83 21.02
N GLN A 199 9.65 -9.75 19.70
CA GLN A 199 8.69 -10.54 18.93
C GLN A 199 8.97 -12.04 19.02
N LYS A 200 10.22 -12.46 18.85
CA LYS A 200 10.63 -13.88 18.96
C LYS A 200 10.36 -14.42 20.36
N ASN A 201 10.68 -13.65 21.39
CA ASN A 201 10.44 -14.07 22.77
C ASN A 201 8.94 -14.18 23.09
N ALA A 202 8.12 -13.22 22.62
CA ALA A 202 6.68 -13.31 22.77
C ALA A 202 6.11 -14.55 22.08
N SER A 203 6.56 -14.86 20.88
CA SER A 203 6.17 -16.07 20.14
C SER A 203 6.54 -17.35 20.89
N ARG A 204 7.79 -17.45 21.40
CA ARG A 204 8.25 -18.61 22.19
C ARG A 204 7.45 -18.84 23.47
N GLU A 205 6.99 -17.76 24.09
CA GLU A 205 6.19 -17.77 25.32
C GLU A 205 4.68 -17.92 25.04
N GLY A 206 4.27 -18.03 23.77
CA GLY A 206 2.87 -18.12 23.37
C GLY A 206 2.06 -16.84 23.67
N ARG A 207 2.75 -15.73 23.87
CA ARG A 207 2.10 -14.41 24.11
C ARG A 207 1.74 -13.76 22.79
N LYS A 208 0.53 -13.23 22.69
CA LYS A 208 0.16 -12.35 21.56
C LYS A 208 0.87 -11.01 21.69
N LEU A 209 1.48 -10.57 20.59
CA LEU A 209 1.99 -9.22 20.48
C LEU A 209 0.82 -8.23 20.43
N GLN A 210 0.98 -7.07 21.02
CA GLN A 210 -0.01 -6.00 20.87
C GLN A 210 0.05 -5.51 19.42
N GLN A 211 -1.10 -5.48 18.75
CA GLN A 211 -1.22 -4.86 17.42
C GLN A 211 -0.66 -3.44 17.44
N GLY A 212 0.09 -3.08 16.41
CA GLY A 212 0.68 -1.75 16.29
C GLY A 212 1.96 -1.51 17.09
N HIS A 213 2.45 -2.50 17.85
CA HIS A 213 3.75 -2.39 18.50
C HIS A 213 4.85 -2.40 17.44
N LYS A 214 5.42 -1.25 17.15
CA LYS A 214 6.62 -0.97 16.31
C LYS A 214 7.09 -2.08 15.33
N GLY A 215 6.32 -3.16 15.13
CA GLY A 215 6.66 -4.28 14.24
C GLY A 215 6.92 -3.85 12.79
N TRP A 216 6.28 -2.77 12.35
CA TRP A 216 6.49 -2.19 11.03
C TRP A 216 7.94 -1.75 10.77
N VAL A 217 8.75 -1.42 11.80
CA VAL A 217 10.17 -1.05 11.62
C VAL A 217 11.01 -2.22 11.11
N ILE A 218 10.55 -3.46 11.34
CA ILE A 218 11.20 -4.68 10.89
C ILE A 218 10.87 -4.97 9.42
N ASP A 219 9.78 -4.42 8.91
CA ASP A 219 9.30 -4.74 7.56
C ASP A 219 10.33 -4.47 6.48
N LYS A 220 11.04 -3.37 6.55
CA LYS A 220 12.07 -2.99 5.58
C LYS A 220 13.19 -4.04 5.41
N TYR A 221 13.50 -4.78 6.45
CA TYR A 221 14.56 -5.80 6.44
C TYR A 221 14.16 -7.10 5.73
N LYS A 222 12.88 -7.29 5.40
CA LYS A 222 12.35 -8.49 4.75
C LYS A 222 12.46 -8.46 3.23
N PHE A 223 12.43 -7.29 2.58
CA PHE A 223 12.31 -7.16 1.12
C PHE A 223 13.42 -7.83 0.32
N LEU A 224 14.67 -7.69 0.70
CA LEU A 224 15.77 -8.36 -0.02
C LEU A 224 15.82 -9.86 0.29
N PRO A 225 15.72 -10.31 1.56
CA PRO A 225 15.69 -11.73 1.87
C PRO A 225 14.50 -12.49 1.26
N GLU A 226 13.33 -11.86 1.11
CA GLU A 226 12.16 -12.53 0.52
C GLU A 226 12.38 -12.90 -0.94
N VAL A 227 13.12 -12.07 -1.71
CA VAL A 227 13.48 -12.39 -3.10
C VAL A 227 14.45 -13.59 -3.14
N GLU A 228 15.46 -13.60 -2.26
CA GLU A 228 16.36 -14.75 -2.15
C GLU A 228 15.57 -16.03 -1.81
N LYS A 229 14.66 -15.97 -0.82
CA LYS A 229 13.83 -17.11 -0.41
C LYS A 229 12.87 -17.58 -1.50
N ALA A 230 12.33 -16.66 -2.31
CA ALA A 230 11.47 -16.99 -3.42
C ALA A 230 12.20 -17.83 -4.48
N ILE A 231 13.44 -17.47 -4.82
CA ILE A 231 14.28 -18.20 -5.77
C ILE A 231 14.76 -19.53 -5.15
N GLU A 232 15.16 -19.55 -3.88
CA GLU A 232 15.49 -20.79 -3.17
C GLU A 232 14.32 -21.78 -3.19
N ARG A 233 13.09 -21.28 -3.06
CA ARG A 233 11.87 -22.09 -3.07
C ARG A 233 11.55 -22.67 -4.43
N ASN A 234 11.69 -21.88 -5.49
CA ASN A 234 11.38 -22.28 -6.88
C ASN A 234 12.23 -21.49 -7.88
N ASN A 235 13.42 -21.98 -8.17
CA ASN A 235 14.35 -21.35 -9.11
C ASN A 235 13.95 -21.51 -10.58
N ALA A 236 12.96 -22.37 -10.87
CA ALA A 236 12.44 -22.60 -12.22
C ALA A 236 11.20 -21.76 -12.54
N ALA A 237 10.73 -20.93 -11.61
CA ALA A 237 9.61 -20.04 -11.87
C ALA A 237 9.95 -19.05 -12.98
N GLU A 238 9.01 -18.82 -13.89
CA GLU A 238 9.12 -17.77 -14.91
C GLU A 238 8.87 -16.38 -14.31
N TRP A 239 8.02 -16.31 -13.27
CA TRP A 239 7.61 -15.09 -12.60
C TRP A 239 7.56 -15.26 -11.08
N TYR A 240 7.94 -14.21 -10.38
CA TYR A 240 7.85 -14.09 -8.93
C TYR A 240 6.88 -12.95 -8.60
N VAL A 241 5.77 -13.28 -7.94
CA VAL A 241 4.70 -12.32 -7.58
C VAL A 241 4.68 -12.12 -6.08
N PHE A 242 4.91 -10.90 -5.65
CA PHE A 242 5.01 -10.51 -4.24
C PHE A 242 3.78 -9.70 -3.84
N LEU A 243 3.17 -10.03 -2.72
CA LEU A 243 2.04 -9.31 -2.15
C LEU A 243 2.10 -9.28 -0.63
N GLU A 244 1.51 -8.25 -0.04
CA GLU A 244 1.40 -8.11 1.42
C GLU A 244 0.08 -8.68 1.94
N SER A 245 -0.01 -8.90 3.26
CA SER A 245 -1.17 -9.51 3.90
C SER A 245 -2.48 -8.72 3.72
N ASP A 246 -2.41 -7.42 3.39
CA ASP A 246 -3.55 -6.56 3.10
C ASP A 246 -3.67 -6.14 1.61
N THR A 247 -2.99 -6.87 0.71
CA THR A 247 -3.07 -6.66 -0.74
C THR A 247 -4.04 -7.67 -1.36
N TYR A 248 -5.16 -7.20 -1.94
CA TYR A 248 -6.00 -8.04 -2.77
C TYR A 248 -5.43 -8.10 -4.20
N MET A 249 -5.25 -9.31 -4.75
CA MET A 249 -4.69 -9.54 -6.08
C MET A 249 -5.75 -10.13 -7.01
N PHE A 250 -5.99 -9.48 -8.15
CA PHE A 250 -6.89 -9.99 -9.22
C PHE A 250 -6.09 -10.91 -10.14
N TRP A 251 -6.04 -12.19 -9.79
CA TRP A 251 -5.20 -13.17 -10.48
C TRP A 251 -5.50 -13.30 -11.96
N ASP A 252 -6.75 -13.21 -12.35
CA ASP A 252 -7.15 -13.29 -13.76
C ASP A 252 -6.46 -12.19 -14.60
N ASN A 253 -6.34 -10.99 -14.04
CA ASN A 253 -5.63 -9.90 -14.70
C ASN A 253 -4.11 -10.07 -14.62
N VAL A 254 -3.58 -10.61 -13.52
CA VAL A 254 -2.16 -10.95 -13.42
C VAL A 254 -1.76 -11.94 -14.52
N PHE A 255 -2.52 -13.01 -14.70
CA PHE A 255 -2.23 -14.01 -15.74
C PHE A 255 -2.28 -13.39 -17.13
N ARG A 256 -3.31 -12.58 -17.44
CA ARG A 256 -3.43 -11.88 -18.72
C ARG A 256 -2.26 -10.93 -18.96
N LEU A 257 -1.82 -10.21 -17.94
CA LEU A 257 -0.64 -9.36 -18.03
C LEU A 257 0.60 -10.17 -18.40
N LEU A 258 0.87 -11.24 -17.64
CA LEU A 258 2.11 -12.00 -17.75
C LEU A 258 2.22 -12.80 -19.05
N GLU A 259 1.10 -13.21 -19.64
CA GLU A 259 1.08 -13.88 -20.96
C GLU A 259 1.60 -12.98 -22.09
N ASN A 260 1.58 -11.66 -21.91
CA ASN A 260 2.04 -10.70 -22.92
C ASN A 260 3.52 -10.28 -22.76
N TYR A 261 4.25 -10.87 -21.80
CA TYR A 261 5.64 -10.54 -21.55
C TYR A 261 6.53 -11.78 -21.52
N ASN A 262 7.75 -11.65 -22.03
CA ASN A 262 8.74 -12.72 -22.00
C ASN A 262 9.55 -12.67 -20.70
N SER A 263 9.37 -13.65 -19.81
CA SER A 263 10.05 -13.72 -18.52
C SER A 263 11.58 -13.79 -18.59
N SER A 264 12.15 -14.16 -19.76
CA SER A 264 13.60 -14.14 -19.99
C SER A 264 14.17 -12.72 -20.17
N ALA A 265 13.31 -11.70 -20.34
CA ALA A 265 13.70 -10.30 -20.26
C ALA A 265 13.55 -9.77 -18.83
N PRO A 266 14.40 -8.84 -18.39
CA PRO A 266 14.43 -8.40 -16.99
C PRO A 266 13.33 -7.37 -16.70
N TYR A 267 12.18 -7.85 -16.24
CA TYR A 267 11.05 -7.01 -15.85
C TYR A 267 10.92 -6.88 -14.34
N TYR A 268 10.66 -5.66 -13.90
CA TYR A 268 10.26 -5.28 -12.55
C TYR A 268 9.00 -4.43 -12.64
N PHE A 269 7.82 -5.01 -12.32
CA PHE A 269 6.52 -4.36 -12.44
C PHE A 269 5.92 -4.02 -11.09
N GLY A 270 5.22 -2.89 -11.02
CA GLY A 270 4.46 -2.45 -9.85
C GLY A 270 4.00 -1.02 -9.96
N SER A 271 3.49 -0.46 -8.87
CA SER A 271 3.11 0.96 -8.79
C SER A 271 4.36 1.83 -8.61
N PRO A 272 4.70 2.73 -9.55
CA PRO A 272 5.95 3.49 -9.46
C PRO A 272 5.90 4.50 -8.31
N SER A 273 6.95 4.53 -7.51
CA SER A 273 7.18 5.51 -6.43
C SER A 273 8.57 6.11 -6.55
N PRO A 274 8.74 7.43 -6.28
CA PRO A 274 10.04 8.06 -6.30
C PRO A 274 10.90 7.58 -5.13
N GLY A 275 12.11 7.11 -5.43
CA GLY A 275 13.07 6.60 -4.46
C GLY A 275 14.29 7.49 -4.33
N ARG A 276 15.45 6.87 -4.19
CA ARG A 276 16.72 7.56 -3.95
C ARG A 276 17.16 8.40 -5.14
N LYS A 277 17.72 9.56 -4.84
CA LYS A 277 18.50 10.36 -5.79
C LYS A 277 19.93 9.86 -5.83
N TYR A 278 20.56 9.94 -6.98
CA TYR A 278 21.97 9.61 -7.17
C TYR A 278 22.60 10.56 -8.20
N GLN A 279 23.90 10.78 -8.09
CA GLN A 279 24.64 11.55 -9.09
C GLN A 279 24.91 10.68 -10.32
N SER A 280 24.48 11.15 -11.47
CA SER A 280 24.74 10.50 -12.77
C SER A 280 25.93 11.16 -13.44
N GLY A 281 27.09 10.47 -13.42
CA GLY A 281 28.32 10.99 -13.99
C GLY A 281 29.09 11.92 -13.08
N SER A 282 30.01 12.73 -13.66
CA SER A 282 30.89 13.63 -12.92
C SER A 282 30.34 15.06 -12.74
N ASP A 283 29.18 15.34 -13.30
CA ASP A 283 28.53 16.64 -13.18
C ASP A 283 27.65 16.69 -11.92
N PRO A 284 27.93 17.58 -10.95
CA PRO A 284 27.14 17.72 -9.73
C PRO A 284 25.69 18.15 -9.96
N GLU A 285 25.38 18.74 -11.11
CA GLU A 285 24.02 19.18 -11.47
C GLU A 285 23.18 18.06 -12.13
N ASN A 286 23.80 16.93 -12.46
CA ASN A 286 23.13 15.82 -13.12
C ASN A 286 22.65 14.77 -12.09
N GLU A 287 21.59 15.10 -11.34
CA GLU A 287 20.93 14.18 -10.42
C GLU A 287 19.98 13.25 -11.17
N GLY A 288 20.16 11.94 -11.00
CA GLY A 288 19.19 10.92 -11.36
C GLY A 288 18.32 10.54 -10.16
N GLN A 289 17.16 9.96 -10.43
CA GLN A 289 16.29 9.41 -9.41
C GLN A 289 15.96 7.96 -9.74
N VAL A 290 16.17 7.05 -8.78
CA VAL A 290 15.71 5.67 -8.88
C VAL A 290 14.26 5.61 -8.43
N TRP A 291 13.43 5.03 -9.29
CA TRP A 291 12.04 4.72 -8.97
C TRP A 291 11.91 3.27 -8.54
N PHE A 292 10.97 2.99 -7.67
CA PHE A 292 10.71 1.65 -7.14
C PHE A 292 9.23 1.30 -7.20
N ALA A 293 8.89 0.01 -7.11
CA ALA A 293 7.51 -0.44 -6.97
C ALA A 293 7.09 -0.29 -5.49
N TYR A 294 6.02 0.45 -5.24
CA TYR A 294 5.41 0.58 -3.92
C TYR A 294 4.97 -0.79 -3.41
N GLY A 295 5.63 -1.28 -2.36
CA GLY A 295 5.52 -2.66 -1.86
C GLY A 295 4.11 -3.08 -1.49
N GLY A 296 3.35 -2.18 -0.83
CA GLY A 296 1.99 -2.46 -0.42
C GLY A 296 1.00 -2.73 -1.56
N ALA A 297 1.25 -2.22 -2.78
CA ALA A 297 0.46 -2.57 -3.95
C ALA A 297 0.86 -3.92 -4.57
N GLY A 298 1.90 -4.56 -4.06
CA GLY A 298 2.52 -5.72 -4.66
C GLY A 298 3.43 -5.37 -5.84
N PHE A 299 4.29 -6.33 -6.19
CA PHE A 299 5.19 -6.18 -7.33
C PHE A 299 5.50 -7.54 -7.98
N ILE A 300 6.02 -7.51 -9.20
CA ILE A 300 6.34 -8.71 -9.96
C ILE A 300 7.76 -8.59 -10.51
N LEU A 301 8.53 -9.67 -10.36
CA LEU A 301 9.83 -9.83 -11.00
C LEU A 301 9.77 -10.96 -12.02
N SER A 302 10.34 -10.73 -13.20
CA SER A 302 10.62 -11.83 -14.13
C SER A 302 11.75 -12.70 -13.60
N THR A 303 11.86 -13.93 -14.10
CA THR A 303 12.99 -14.82 -13.76
C THR A 303 14.33 -14.15 -14.04
N ALA A 304 14.44 -13.45 -15.18
CA ALA A 304 15.68 -12.75 -15.53
C ALA A 304 16.01 -11.62 -14.54
N ALA A 305 15.01 -10.88 -14.05
CA ALA A 305 15.24 -9.80 -13.09
C ALA A 305 15.62 -10.37 -11.71
N ALA A 306 14.86 -11.35 -11.23
CA ALA A 306 15.10 -11.96 -9.93
C ALA A 306 16.49 -12.63 -9.85
N HIS A 307 16.87 -13.41 -10.86
CA HIS A 307 18.17 -14.06 -10.89
C HIS A 307 19.34 -13.08 -10.99
N ARG A 308 19.24 -12.01 -11.83
CA ARG A 308 20.29 -10.98 -11.87
C ARG A 308 20.47 -10.27 -10.53
N LEU A 309 19.38 -10.03 -9.82
CA LEU A 309 19.43 -9.37 -8.50
C LEU A 309 20.17 -10.23 -7.46
N VAL A 310 19.85 -11.53 -7.39
CA VAL A 310 20.45 -12.41 -6.38
C VAL A 310 21.76 -13.06 -6.81
N ASP A 311 22.22 -12.83 -8.05
CA ASP A 311 23.46 -13.41 -8.54
C ASP A 311 24.64 -13.02 -7.64
N ARG A 312 25.44 -14.04 -7.34
CA ARG A 312 26.60 -13.93 -6.45
C ARG A 312 27.84 -14.42 -7.19
N PRO A 313 28.51 -13.51 -7.93
CA PRO A 313 29.69 -13.90 -8.67
C PRO A 313 30.75 -14.48 -7.74
N SER A 314 31.38 -15.55 -8.18
CA SER A 314 32.51 -16.16 -7.46
C SER A 314 33.79 -15.40 -7.76
N ASN A 315 34.60 -15.20 -6.72
CA ASN A 315 35.95 -14.66 -6.90
C ASN A 315 36.91 -15.67 -7.57
N SER A 316 38.14 -15.27 -7.77
CA SER A 316 39.18 -16.10 -8.43
C SER A 316 39.49 -17.42 -7.72
N ILE A 317 39.11 -17.58 -6.45
CA ILE A 317 39.28 -18.81 -5.64
C ILE A 317 37.96 -19.56 -5.44
N GLY A 318 36.91 -19.21 -6.17
CA GLY A 318 35.62 -19.90 -6.15
C GLY A 318 34.68 -19.55 -4.98
N LEU A 319 35.03 -18.58 -4.13
CA LEU A 319 34.14 -18.10 -3.07
C LEU A 319 33.06 -17.17 -3.65
N LYS A 320 31.80 -17.50 -3.36
CA LYS A 320 30.66 -16.67 -3.73
C LYS A 320 30.67 -15.36 -2.94
N GLY A 321 30.25 -14.26 -3.58
CA GLY A 321 30.02 -12.97 -2.96
C GLY A 321 28.99 -13.02 -1.80
N PRO A 322 28.79 -11.94 -1.05
CA PRO A 322 27.82 -11.90 0.04
C PRO A 322 26.41 -12.19 -0.44
N ARG A 323 25.50 -12.52 0.47
CA ARG A 323 24.07 -12.55 0.19
C ARG A 323 23.58 -11.12 -0.08
N LEU A 324 22.53 -11.00 -0.89
CA LEU A 324 21.94 -9.71 -1.27
C LEU A 324 21.62 -8.84 -0.05
N ALA A 325 20.99 -9.41 0.97
CA ALA A 325 20.66 -8.70 2.20
C ALA A 325 21.90 -8.15 2.92
N ILE A 326 23.02 -8.89 2.89
CA ILE A 326 24.28 -8.46 3.52
C ILE A 326 25.00 -7.42 2.68
N GLU A 327 24.93 -7.53 1.35
CA GLU A 327 25.52 -6.58 0.40
C GLU A 327 24.94 -5.17 0.58
N TYR A 328 23.61 -5.07 0.81
CA TYR A 328 22.89 -3.81 1.00
C TYR A 328 22.53 -3.50 2.46
N MET A 329 23.22 -4.12 3.42
CA MET A 329 22.90 -3.99 4.85
C MET A 329 22.91 -2.54 5.35
N GLU A 330 23.92 -1.76 4.99
CA GLU A 330 24.03 -0.36 5.43
C GLU A 330 22.96 0.51 4.76
N ASP A 331 22.61 0.21 3.51
CA ASP A 331 21.55 0.89 2.78
C ASP A 331 20.20 0.68 3.44
N ILE A 332 19.85 -0.57 3.79
CA ILE A 332 18.60 -0.91 4.51
C ILE A 332 18.54 -0.20 5.87
N ARG A 333 19.67 -0.15 6.58
CA ARG A 333 19.73 0.54 7.86
C ARG A 333 19.49 2.04 7.71
N ALA A 334 20.04 2.66 6.68
CA ALA A 334 19.92 4.08 6.43
C ALA A 334 18.53 4.51 5.95
N ASP A 335 17.84 3.63 5.20
CA ASP A 335 16.55 3.95 4.59
C ASP A 335 15.37 3.71 5.55
N CYS A 336 14.21 4.32 5.24
CA CYS A 336 12.95 4.07 5.93
C CYS A 336 12.26 2.78 5.45
N CYS A 337 12.47 2.43 4.16
CA CYS A 337 11.49 1.67 3.39
C CYS A 337 12.18 0.58 2.58
N GLY A 338 11.76 -0.67 2.78
CA GLY A 338 12.41 -1.83 2.15
C GLY A 338 12.15 -1.96 0.66
N ASP A 339 10.99 -1.52 0.19
CA ASP A 339 10.65 -1.45 -1.23
C ASP A 339 11.52 -0.44 -2.00
N SER A 340 11.86 0.70 -1.36
CA SER A 340 12.85 1.66 -1.88
C SER A 340 14.22 1.00 -2.06
N ILE A 341 14.66 0.22 -1.07
CA ILE A 341 15.94 -0.52 -1.13
C ILE A 341 15.92 -1.61 -2.19
N LEU A 342 14.81 -2.32 -2.34
CA LEU A 342 14.67 -3.31 -3.42
C LEU A 342 14.83 -2.63 -4.80
N GLY A 343 14.17 -1.49 -4.99
CA GLY A 343 14.33 -0.71 -6.24
C GLY A 343 15.75 -0.22 -6.45
N TRP A 344 16.41 0.24 -5.38
CA TRP A 344 17.82 0.63 -5.41
C TRP A 344 18.72 -0.55 -5.81
N ALA A 345 18.57 -1.70 -5.17
CA ALA A 345 19.40 -2.89 -5.45
C ALA A 345 19.18 -3.42 -6.89
N LEU A 346 17.94 -3.37 -7.39
CA LEU A 346 17.64 -3.72 -8.79
C LEU A 346 18.35 -2.77 -9.76
N HIS A 347 18.34 -1.47 -9.47
CA HIS A 347 19.02 -0.48 -10.30
C HIS A 347 20.55 -0.61 -10.23
N ASP A 348 21.11 -0.61 -9.02
CA ASP A 348 22.54 -0.55 -8.74
C ASP A 348 23.26 -1.86 -9.17
N LYS A 349 22.75 -3.00 -8.72
CA LYS A 349 23.39 -4.30 -8.98
C LYS A 349 22.98 -4.91 -10.30
N ALA A 350 21.68 -4.87 -10.64
CA ALA A 350 21.15 -5.59 -11.77
C ALA A 350 20.97 -4.71 -13.03
N GLY A 351 21.10 -3.39 -12.92
CA GLY A 351 20.85 -2.45 -14.02
C GLY A 351 19.40 -2.44 -14.47
N ILE A 352 18.45 -2.69 -13.56
CA ILE A 352 17.02 -2.82 -13.87
C ILE A 352 16.24 -1.66 -13.24
N SER A 353 15.56 -0.91 -14.08
CA SER A 353 14.62 0.11 -13.65
C SER A 353 13.19 -0.45 -13.59
N ILE A 354 12.33 0.17 -12.77
CA ILE A 354 10.93 -0.22 -12.72
C ILE A 354 10.22 0.01 -14.04
N GLY A 355 9.44 -0.98 -14.49
CA GLY A 355 8.38 -0.84 -15.46
C GLY A 355 7.08 -0.52 -14.72
N GLY A 356 6.89 0.75 -14.39
CA GLY A 356 5.72 1.18 -13.63
C GLY A 356 4.43 0.98 -14.41
N LEU A 357 3.44 0.35 -13.79
CA LEU A 357 2.14 0.03 -14.38
C LEU A 357 0.99 0.71 -13.60
N TRP A 358 1.19 1.99 -13.26
CA TRP A 358 0.12 2.78 -12.64
C TRP A 358 -0.98 3.10 -13.68
N PRO A 359 -2.28 3.00 -13.32
CA PRO A 359 -2.83 2.71 -12.01
C PRO A 359 -3.13 1.21 -11.76
N MET A 360 -2.75 0.29 -12.63
CA MET A 360 -3.13 -1.13 -12.53
C MET A 360 -2.75 -1.77 -11.19
N PHE A 361 -1.59 -1.41 -10.62
CA PHE A 361 -1.25 -1.72 -9.23
C PHE A 361 -1.70 -0.56 -8.35
N SER A 362 -2.85 -0.69 -7.67
CA SER A 362 -3.43 0.41 -6.90
C SER A 362 -2.86 0.52 -5.50
N PRO A 363 -2.32 1.69 -5.11
CA PRO A 363 -1.93 1.94 -3.73
C PRO A 363 -3.14 2.20 -2.82
N HIS A 364 -4.33 2.26 -3.38
CA HIS A 364 -5.57 2.58 -2.68
C HIS A 364 -6.34 1.32 -2.29
N ARG A 365 -7.05 1.41 -1.17
CA ARG A 365 -8.17 0.51 -0.90
C ARG A 365 -9.37 0.90 -1.77
N LEU A 366 -10.29 -0.05 -1.95
CA LEU A 366 -11.43 0.10 -2.85
C LEU A 366 -12.22 1.40 -2.60
N GLU A 367 -12.46 1.75 -1.35
CA GLU A 367 -13.26 2.89 -0.94
C GLU A 367 -12.62 4.24 -1.32
N ASN A 368 -11.29 4.26 -1.47
CA ASN A 368 -10.50 5.46 -1.72
C ASN A 368 -9.94 5.53 -3.15
N ILE A 369 -10.39 4.68 -4.05
CA ILE A 369 -10.02 4.77 -5.47
C ILE A 369 -10.66 6.04 -6.04
N PRO A 370 -9.86 6.93 -6.68
CA PRO A 370 -10.40 8.11 -7.36
C PRO A 370 -10.92 7.73 -8.75
N PHE A 371 -12.08 7.06 -8.81
CA PHE A 371 -12.67 6.63 -10.07
C PHE A 371 -12.90 7.82 -11.00
N GLY A 372 -12.39 7.71 -12.23
CA GLY A 372 -12.44 8.77 -13.23
C GLY A 372 -11.55 8.46 -14.43
N LYS A 373 -10.86 9.49 -14.95
CA LYS A 373 -10.11 9.38 -16.21
C LYS A 373 -9.10 8.23 -16.23
N ASP A 374 -8.29 8.11 -15.19
CA ASP A 374 -7.17 7.17 -15.13
C ASP A 374 -7.48 5.90 -14.31
N TYR A 375 -8.70 5.79 -13.76
CA TYR A 375 -9.20 4.65 -13.01
C TYR A 375 -10.57 4.25 -13.58
N TRP A 376 -10.60 3.81 -14.84
CA TRP A 376 -11.86 3.50 -15.52
C TRP A 376 -11.77 2.27 -16.42
N CYS A 377 -11.09 2.37 -17.56
CA CYS A 377 -10.90 1.27 -18.51
C CYS A 377 -9.61 0.48 -18.26
N GLU A 378 -8.80 0.90 -17.30
CA GLU A 378 -7.56 0.24 -16.93
C GLU A 378 -7.89 -1.04 -16.13
N PRO A 379 -7.21 -2.17 -16.43
CA PRO A 379 -7.34 -3.39 -15.65
C PRO A 379 -6.80 -3.21 -14.24
N VAL A 380 -7.46 -3.82 -13.26
CA VAL A 380 -7.01 -3.79 -11.87
C VAL A 380 -6.18 -5.02 -11.59
N ILE A 381 -4.90 -4.86 -11.26
CA ILE A 381 -4.02 -5.95 -10.82
C ILE A 381 -4.12 -6.17 -9.32
N SER A 382 -4.11 -5.09 -8.55
CA SER A 382 -4.16 -5.19 -7.08
C SER A 382 -4.81 -3.99 -6.41
N LEU A 383 -5.27 -4.19 -5.18
CA LEU A 383 -5.73 -3.16 -4.24
C LEU A 383 -4.96 -3.30 -2.93
N HIS A 384 -4.40 -2.19 -2.44
CA HIS A 384 -3.69 -2.15 -1.16
C HIS A 384 -4.64 -1.73 -0.01
N LYS A 385 -4.25 -2.04 1.23
CA LYS A 385 -5.02 -1.75 2.45
C LYS A 385 -6.45 -2.29 2.43
N THR A 386 -6.65 -3.41 1.75
CA THR A 386 -7.94 -4.08 1.71
C THR A 386 -8.27 -4.65 3.09
N HIS A 387 -9.44 -4.30 3.61
CA HIS A 387 -9.89 -4.82 4.90
C HIS A 387 -10.21 -6.32 4.83
N PRO A 388 -9.93 -7.11 5.87
CA PRO A 388 -10.17 -8.56 5.87
C PRO A 388 -11.60 -8.96 5.49
N PHE A 389 -12.62 -8.20 5.90
CA PHE A 389 -14.01 -8.50 5.53
C PHE A 389 -14.28 -8.31 4.03
N LEU A 390 -13.60 -7.37 3.38
CA LEU A 390 -13.79 -7.08 1.96
C LEU A 390 -13.18 -8.15 1.05
N PHE A 391 -12.17 -8.88 1.53
CA PHE A 391 -11.56 -9.98 0.76
C PHE A 391 -12.60 -11.02 0.32
N LYS A 392 -13.54 -11.39 1.21
CA LYS A 392 -14.57 -12.36 0.90
C LYS A 392 -15.55 -11.83 -0.14
N ASP A 393 -15.94 -10.57 -0.03
CA ASP A 393 -16.91 -9.97 -0.96
C ASP A 393 -16.31 -9.84 -2.37
N LEU A 394 -15.06 -9.36 -2.46
CA LEU A 394 -14.32 -9.30 -3.72
C LEU A 394 -14.11 -10.68 -4.33
N TRP A 395 -13.74 -11.67 -3.53
CA TRP A 395 -13.53 -13.05 -3.99
C TRP A 395 -14.80 -13.69 -4.51
N SER A 396 -15.91 -13.55 -3.80
CA SER A 396 -17.22 -14.07 -4.25
C SER A 396 -17.65 -13.42 -5.55
N TRP A 397 -17.54 -12.09 -5.64
CA TRP A 397 -17.84 -11.35 -6.86
C TRP A 397 -16.96 -11.75 -8.04
N GLU A 398 -15.65 -11.92 -7.81
CA GLU A 398 -14.71 -12.33 -8.87
C GLU A 398 -15.02 -13.75 -9.38
N ASN A 399 -15.39 -14.69 -8.49
CA ASN A 399 -15.79 -16.04 -8.86
C ASN A 399 -17.09 -16.08 -9.67
N GLU A 400 -18.09 -15.30 -9.27
CA GLU A 400 -19.35 -15.16 -10.03
C GLU A 400 -19.06 -14.59 -11.43
N ARG A 401 -18.23 -13.54 -11.49
CA ARG A 401 -17.82 -12.90 -12.73
C ARG A 401 -17.02 -13.84 -13.62
N ARG A 402 -16.12 -14.65 -13.07
CA ARG A 402 -15.28 -15.61 -13.81
C ARG A 402 -16.10 -16.63 -14.57
N SER A 403 -17.27 -17.01 -14.05
CA SER A 403 -18.20 -17.91 -14.73
C SER A 403 -18.99 -17.24 -15.86
N ALA A 404 -19.13 -15.91 -15.84
CA ALA A 404 -19.98 -15.14 -16.73
C ALA A 404 -19.22 -14.25 -17.74
N SER A 405 -17.95 -13.95 -17.52
CA SER A 405 -17.20 -12.99 -18.32
C SER A 405 -15.76 -13.44 -18.58
N GLU A 406 -15.36 -13.36 -19.85
CA GLU A 406 -13.98 -13.63 -20.31
C GLU A 406 -13.10 -12.37 -20.30
N HIS A 407 -13.67 -11.20 -19.99
CA HIS A 407 -12.97 -9.91 -20.04
C HIS A 407 -12.20 -9.61 -18.77
N PRO A 408 -11.13 -8.79 -18.84
CA PRO A 408 -10.43 -8.29 -17.67
C PRO A 408 -11.34 -7.56 -16.67
N VAL A 409 -10.99 -7.59 -15.41
CA VAL A 409 -11.62 -6.75 -14.38
C VAL A 409 -11.10 -5.32 -14.55
N LEU A 410 -11.99 -4.37 -14.80
CA LEU A 410 -11.68 -2.96 -14.95
C LEU A 410 -12.08 -2.17 -13.70
N TYR A 411 -11.47 -1.00 -13.50
CA TYR A 411 -11.84 -0.12 -12.39
C TYR A 411 -13.34 0.23 -12.40
N ARG A 412 -13.93 0.51 -13.56
CA ARG A 412 -15.37 0.78 -13.67
C ARG A 412 -16.25 -0.37 -13.15
N ASP A 413 -15.80 -1.61 -13.33
CA ASP A 413 -16.54 -2.79 -12.86
C ASP A 413 -16.64 -2.81 -11.34
N LEU A 414 -15.55 -2.45 -10.65
CA LEU A 414 -15.51 -2.31 -9.19
C LEU A 414 -16.45 -1.20 -8.72
N LEU A 415 -16.42 -0.03 -9.36
CA LEU A 415 -17.29 1.08 -8.99
C LEU A 415 -18.76 0.66 -9.04
N PHE A 416 -19.22 0.12 -10.15
CA PHE A 416 -20.64 -0.23 -10.34
C PHE A 416 -21.07 -1.42 -9.49
N SER A 417 -20.16 -2.35 -9.19
CA SER A 417 -20.48 -3.52 -8.37
C SER A 417 -20.52 -3.22 -6.87
N PHE A 418 -19.64 -2.34 -6.38
CA PHE A 418 -19.46 -2.12 -4.93
C PHE A 418 -20.03 -0.80 -4.42
N HIS A 419 -20.25 0.20 -5.28
CA HIS A 419 -20.86 1.45 -4.85
C HIS A 419 -22.37 1.30 -4.59
N GLY A 420 -23.06 0.51 -5.38
CA GLY A 420 -24.51 0.44 -5.38
C GLY A 420 -25.16 1.65 -6.04
N ASN A 421 -26.11 2.30 -5.36
CA ASN A 421 -26.73 3.51 -5.88
C ASN A 421 -26.00 4.80 -5.42
N PHE A 422 -26.03 5.82 -6.25
CA PHE A 422 -25.43 7.13 -5.98
C PHE A 422 -26.41 8.08 -5.26
N SER A 423 -27.17 7.57 -4.28
CA SER A 423 -28.04 8.39 -3.44
C SER A 423 -27.28 9.01 -2.27
N GLN A 424 -27.80 10.12 -1.74
CA GLN A 424 -27.24 10.72 -0.53
C GLN A 424 -27.24 9.70 0.63
N ARG A 425 -26.15 9.68 1.41
CA ARG A 425 -25.95 8.80 2.56
C ARG A 425 -25.56 9.62 3.79
N GLU A 426 -26.16 9.30 4.94
CA GLU A 426 -25.78 9.81 6.24
C GLU A 426 -24.76 8.89 6.92
N ASN A 427 -23.95 9.45 7.82
CA ASN A 427 -22.86 8.76 8.49
C ASN A 427 -21.91 8.09 7.49
N TRP A 428 -21.63 8.82 6.42
CA TRP A 428 -20.83 8.35 5.30
C TRP A 428 -19.87 9.42 4.83
N ASP A 429 -18.59 9.07 4.73
CA ASP A 429 -17.54 9.95 4.24
C ASP A 429 -17.04 9.47 2.87
N ALA A 430 -17.19 10.32 1.88
CA ALA A 430 -16.75 10.03 0.52
C ALA A 430 -15.79 11.08 -0.06
N ALA A 431 -15.62 12.24 0.59
CA ALA A 431 -14.84 13.34 0.05
C ALA A 431 -14.04 14.14 1.09
N PHE A 432 -14.17 13.86 2.39
CA PHE A 432 -13.56 14.67 3.45
C PHE A 432 -12.03 14.73 3.33
N ASP A 433 -11.39 13.56 3.22
CA ASP A 433 -9.92 13.46 3.17
C ASP A 433 -9.34 13.66 1.74
N ALA A 434 -10.16 13.51 0.70
CA ALA A 434 -9.75 13.54 -0.71
C ALA A 434 -10.31 14.73 -1.49
N GLY A 435 -11.12 15.53 -0.83
CA GLY A 435 -11.84 16.64 -1.43
C GLY A 435 -11.04 17.94 -1.46
N PHE A 436 -11.60 18.91 -2.16
CA PHE A 436 -11.20 20.31 -2.09
C PHE A 436 -12.30 21.15 -1.45
N GLN A 437 -11.91 22.26 -0.83
CA GLN A 437 -12.84 23.20 -0.23
C GLN A 437 -12.87 24.50 -1.02
N LEU A 438 -14.04 25.12 -1.07
CA LEU A 438 -14.16 26.52 -1.44
C LEU A 438 -13.78 27.40 -0.25
N PRO A 439 -13.49 28.72 -0.46
CA PRO A 439 -13.16 29.63 0.63
C PRO A 439 -14.21 29.62 1.75
N ASP A 440 -13.79 29.75 3.01
CA ASP A 440 -14.66 29.66 4.20
C ASP A 440 -15.87 30.62 4.19
N ASN A 441 -15.76 31.75 3.50
CA ASN A 441 -16.84 32.72 3.33
C ASN A 441 -17.83 32.36 2.20
N SER A 442 -17.67 31.23 1.54
CA SER A 442 -18.58 30.78 0.50
C SER A 442 -19.93 30.36 1.07
N THR A 443 -20.99 30.70 0.35
CA THR A 443 -22.37 30.34 0.71
C THR A 443 -22.61 28.84 0.73
N VAL A 444 -21.74 28.02 0.12
CA VAL A 444 -21.85 26.53 0.14
C VAL A 444 -21.70 25.98 1.54
N HIS A 445 -21.04 26.69 2.47
CA HIS A 445 -20.84 26.28 3.86
C HIS A 445 -22.02 26.68 4.79
N THR A 446 -23.11 27.23 4.24
CA THR A 446 -24.24 27.67 5.07
C THR A 446 -25.23 26.57 5.43
N SER A 447 -25.37 25.57 4.58
CA SER A 447 -26.24 24.41 4.82
C SER A 447 -25.89 23.23 3.93
N LEU A 448 -26.35 22.03 4.30
CA LEU A 448 -26.25 20.84 3.46
C LEU A 448 -26.85 21.04 2.05
N ASP A 449 -28.00 21.72 1.96
CA ASP A 449 -28.64 22.02 0.67
C ASP A 449 -27.81 22.99 -0.18
N SER A 450 -27.19 23.98 0.44
CA SER A 450 -26.26 24.90 -0.25
C SER A 450 -25.00 24.17 -0.73
N CYS A 451 -24.47 23.24 0.08
CA CYS A 451 -23.35 22.39 -0.28
C CYS A 451 -23.69 21.51 -1.51
N ARG A 452 -24.81 20.81 -1.47
CA ARG A 452 -25.29 19.97 -2.58
C ARG A 452 -25.50 20.79 -3.85
N THR A 453 -26.23 21.88 -3.75
CA THR A 453 -26.54 22.72 -4.91
C THR A 453 -25.28 23.32 -5.51
N GLY A 454 -24.37 23.81 -4.67
CA GLY A 454 -23.10 24.36 -5.12
C GLY A 454 -22.23 23.31 -5.82
N CYS A 455 -22.18 22.06 -5.31
CA CYS A 455 -21.48 20.96 -5.98
C CYS A 455 -22.07 20.67 -7.38
N PHE A 456 -23.40 20.61 -7.49
CA PHE A 456 -24.05 20.32 -8.77
C PHE A 456 -23.84 21.43 -9.82
N GLN A 457 -23.64 22.66 -9.37
CA GLN A 457 -23.33 23.82 -10.24
C GLN A 457 -21.84 23.96 -10.54
N HIS A 458 -20.95 23.34 -9.74
CA HIS A 458 -19.51 23.46 -9.92
C HIS A 458 -19.00 22.42 -10.92
N ASN A 459 -18.34 22.85 -11.99
CA ASN A 459 -17.93 21.97 -13.10
C ASN A 459 -17.07 20.77 -12.65
N ASP A 460 -16.14 21.00 -11.72
CA ASP A 460 -15.21 19.97 -11.24
C ASP A 460 -15.76 19.13 -10.09
N CYS A 461 -16.97 19.39 -9.59
CA CYS A 461 -17.52 18.64 -8.46
C CYS A 461 -18.33 17.44 -8.94
N MET A 462 -17.88 16.23 -8.63
CA MET A 462 -18.59 14.99 -8.89
C MET A 462 -19.42 14.52 -7.68
N GLN A 463 -18.92 14.83 -6.48
CA GLN A 463 -19.52 14.45 -5.21
C GLN A 463 -19.14 15.41 -4.09
N TYR A 464 -19.91 15.40 -3.02
CA TYR A 464 -19.66 16.22 -1.84
C TYR A 464 -19.75 15.41 -0.55
N THR A 465 -19.08 15.92 0.49
CA THR A 465 -19.31 15.54 1.89
C THR A 465 -19.57 16.80 2.70
N TRP A 466 -20.68 16.81 3.46
CA TRP A 466 -21.00 17.82 4.45
C TRP A 466 -20.65 17.32 5.84
N HIS A 467 -19.83 18.06 6.57
CA HIS A 467 -19.48 17.77 7.96
C HIS A 467 -19.02 19.03 8.67
N GLY A 468 -19.42 19.21 9.93
CA GLY A 468 -18.95 20.31 10.77
C GLY A 468 -19.22 21.70 10.21
N ARG A 469 -20.34 21.91 9.50
CA ARG A 469 -20.69 23.13 8.76
C ARG A 469 -19.72 23.49 7.66
N HIS A 470 -18.99 22.50 7.14
CA HIS A 470 -18.13 22.65 5.99
C HIS A 470 -18.57 21.72 4.86
N CYS A 471 -18.38 22.21 3.66
CA CYS A 471 -18.66 21.50 2.43
C CYS A 471 -17.36 21.11 1.75
N TYR A 472 -17.18 19.82 1.49
CA TYR A 472 -16.01 19.24 0.82
C TYR A 472 -16.45 18.68 -0.52
N TYR A 473 -15.77 19.07 -1.60
CA TYR A 473 -16.04 18.61 -2.97
C TYR A 473 -14.95 17.68 -3.45
N ALA A 474 -15.29 16.71 -4.28
CA ALA A 474 -14.30 15.87 -4.95
C ALA A 474 -14.48 15.90 -6.47
N LYS A 475 -13.34 15.89 -7.19
CA LYS A 475 -13.29 15.87 -8.67
C LYS A 475 -13.44 14.45 -9.24
N ALA A 476 -13.08 13.44 -8.47
CA ALA A 476 -13.23 12.03 -8.80
C ALA A 476 -14.38 11.42 -8.01
N LEU A 477 -14.82 10.24 -8.43
CA LEU A 477 -15.80 9.44 -7.70
C LEU A 477 -15.09 8.56 -6.68
N TYR A 478 -15.56 8.56 -5.44
CA TYR A 478 -15.11 7.65 -4.39
C TYR A 478 -16.30 6.87 -3.86
N ILE A 479 -16.10 5.60 -3.59
CA ILE A 479 -17.11 4.80 -2.88
C ILE A 479 -17.32 5.38 -1.48
N GLY A 480 -16.22 5.72 -0.81
CA GLY A 480 -16.24 6.18 0.57
C GLY A 480 -16.56 5.05 1.55
N ASN A 481 -16.71 5.40 2.80
CA ASN A 481 -16.96 4.44 3.88
C ASN A 481 -17.89 5.01 4.97
N ALA A 482 -18.52 4.11 5.70
CA ALA A 482 -19.27 4.49 6.89
C ALA A 482 -18.36 5.17 7.91
N LYS A 483 -18.79 6.30 8.44
CA LYS A 483 -18.04 7.07 9.44
C LYS A 483 -18.96 7.51 10.56
N GLN A 484 -18.55 7.24 11.80
CA GLN A 484 -19.33 7.63 12.97
C GLN A 484 -19.30 9.15 13.16
N PRO A 485 -20.41 9.75 13.62
CA PRO A 485 -20.45 11.17 13.94
C PRO A 485 -19.40 11.57 14.97
N ASP A 486 -18.65 12.64 14.72
CA ASP A 486 -17.59 13.11 15.61
C ASP A 486 -17.43 14.64 15.64
N GLY A 487 -16.59 15.13 16.54
CA GLY A 487 -15.91 16.44 16.51
C GLY A 487 -16.71 17.66 16.97
N HIS A 488 -18.04 17.68 16.96
CA HIS A 488 -18.85 18.89 17.21
C HIS A 488 -19.82 18.76 18.38
N HIS A 489 -20.21 19.90 19.00
CA HIS A 489 -21.18 19.89 20.10
C HIS A 489 -22.60 19.62 19.61
N ASP A 490 -22.98 20.21 18.45
CA ASP A 490 -24.28 19.97 17.85
C ASP A 490 -24.33 18.57 17.22
N PRO A 491 -25.33 17.73 17.56
CA PRO A 491 -25.47 16.40 16.98
C PRO A 491 -25.58 16.38 15.45
N GLU A 492 -26.22 17.38 14.84
CA GLU A 492 -26.35 17.45 13.37
C GLU A 492 -25.02 17.80 12.70
N ASP A 493 -24.20 18.65 13.32
CA ASP A 493 -22.89 19.01 12.81
C ASP A 493 -21.87 17.87 12.92
N ARG A 494 -22.13 16.83 13.75
CA ARG A 494 -21.26 15.64 13.86
C ARG A 494 -21.42 14.67 12.71
N LYS A 495 -22.56 14.69 12.03
CA LYS A 495 -22.84 13.75 10.95
C LYS A 495 -21.97 14.03 9.73
N TYR A 496 -21.54 12.96 9.09
CA TYR A 496 -21.01 13.01 7.75
C TYR A 496 -22.15 12.72 6.77
N VAL A 497 -22.40 13.62 5.84
CA VAL A 497 -23.43 13.43 4.82
C VAL A 497 -22.80 13.59 3.44
N SER A 498 -22.73 12.49 2.70
CA SER A 498 -22.15 12.47 1.35
C SER A 498 -23.22 12.30 0.28
N GLY A 499 -22.99 12.93 -0.89
CA GLY A 499 -23.86 12.80 -2.04
C GLY A 499 -23.13 12.99 -3.36
N TRP A 500 -23.75 12.54 -4.44
CA TRP A 500 -23.17 12.41 -5.78
C TRP A 500 -24.02 13.10 -6.83
N ASP A 501 -23.37 13.69 -7.85
CA ASP A 501 -24.05 14.26 -9.02
C ASP A 501 -24.32 13.17 -10.07
N ASN A 502 -25.49 12.55 -9.99
CA ASN A 502 -25.89 11.48 -10.89
C ASN A 502 -25.85 11.87 -12.37
N THR A 503 -26.16 13.13 -12.70
CA THR A 503 -26.17 13.61 -14.09
C THR A 503 -24.76 13.60 -14.66
N LYS A 504 -23.78 14.14 -13.92
CA LYS A 504 -22.38 14.13 -14.35
C LYS A 504 -21.81 12.70 -14.42
N ILE A 505 -22.18 11.83 -13.45
CA ILE A 505 -21.74 10.43 -13.43
C ILE A 505 -22.27 9.69 -14.67
N GLN A 506 -23.53 9.87 -15.01
CA GLN A 506 -24.10 9.26 -16.21
C GLN A 506 -23.42 9.76 -17.48
N THR A 507 -23.25 11.07 -17.63
CA THR A 507 -22.54 11.64 -18.78
C THR A 507 -21.14 11.05 -18.92
N GLN A 508 -20.36 11.03 -17.84
CA GLN A 508 -19.02 10.45 -17.85
C GLN A 508 -19.02 8.96 -18.21
N SER A 509 -20.01 8.20 -17.73
CA SER A 509 -20.13 6.78 -18.03
C SER A 509 -20.47 6.52 -19.49
N PHE A 510 -21.30 7.36 -20.11
CA PHE A 510 -21.64 7.30 -21.54
C PHE A 510 -20.45 7.68 -22.42
N GLU A 511 -19.67 8.69 -22.03
CA GLU A 511 -18.49 9.13 -22.78
C GLU A 511 -17.33 8.12 -22.73
N ARG A 512 -17.33 7.21 -21.74
CA ARG A 512 -16.24 6.25 -21.51
C ARG A 512 -16.77 4.84 -21.42
N THR A 513 -17.17 4.32 -22.55
CA THR A 513 -17.79 2.99 -22.67
C THR A 513 -16.80 1.83 -22.57
N CYS A 514 -15.49 2.09 -22.75
CA CYS A 514 -14.42 1.09 -22.91
C CYS A 514 -14.69 0.14 -24.09
N GLU A 515 -15.33 0.64 -25.14
CA GLU A 515 -15.62 -0.15 -26.37
C GLU A 515 -14.35 -0.63 -27.08
N GLU A 516 -13.25 0.13 -26.95
CA GLU A 516 -11.94 -0.26 -27.46
C GLU A 516 -11.29 -1.41 -26.65
N GLY A 517 -11.93 -1.83 -25.56
CA GLY A 517 -11.44 -2.88 -24.66
C GLY A 517 -10.71 -2.33 -23.43
N ALA A 518 -9.92 -3.19 -22.80
CA ALA A 518 -9.13 -2.85 -21.63
C ALA A 518 -7.89 -2.04 -22.01
N HIS A 519 -7.62 -0.97 -21.29
CA HIS A 519 -6.45 -0.12 -21.47
C HIS A 519 -5.27 -0.65 -20.64
N TRP A 520 -4.50 -1.60 -21.19
CA TRP A 520 -3.29 -2.11 -20.57
C TRP A 520 -2.17 -1.07 -20.62
N VAL A 521 -1.79 -0.54 -19.47
CA VAL A 521 -0.83 0.56 -19.38
C VAL A 521 0.55 0.14 -19.88
N LYS A 522 1.19 0.97 -20.69
CA LYS A 522 2.60 0.80 -21.06
C LYS A 522 3.50 1.06 -19.84
N PRO A 523 4.57 0.27 -19.65
CA PRO A 523 5.49 0.49 -18.55
C PRO A 523 6.08 1.91 -18.57
N SER A 524 5.89 2.65 -17.48
CA SER A 524 6.32 4.05 -17.35
C SER A 524 6.52 4.39 -15.86
N ILE A 525 7.37 5.38 -15.58
CA ILE A 525 7.48 5.96 -14.23
C ILE A 525 6.49 7.12 -14.04
N GLU A 526 5.77 7.53 -15.07
CA GLU A 526 4.81 8.62 -14.97
C GLU A 526 3.59 8.16 -14.16
N ARG A 527 3.21 8.97 -13.20
CA ARG A 527 1.91 8.92 -12.52
C ARG A 527 1.09 10.09 -13.03
N LYS A 528 -0.06 9.80 -13.59
CA LYS A 528 -1.04 10.83 -13.92
C LYS A 528 -1.98 10.96 -12.70
N TYR A 529 -1.81 12.03 -11.95
CA TYR A 529 -2.69 12.36 -10.80
C TYR A 529 -3.87 13.23 -11.26
#